data_0911350498da030fa3ee4faec1e05a0c
#
_entry.id   0911350498da030fa3ee4faec1e05a0c
#
_cell.length_a   1.000
_cell.length_b   1.000
_cell.length_c   1.000
_cell.angle_alpha   90.00
_cell.angle_beta   90.00
_cell.angle_gamma   90.00
#
_symmetry.space_group_name_H-M   'P 1'
#
loop_
_entity.id
_entity.type
_entity.pdbx_description
1 polymer ?
#
loop_
_entity_poly.entity_id
_entity_poly.type
_entity_poly.pdbx_seq_one_letter_code
_entity_poly.pdbx_strand_id
1 'polypeptide(L)'
;MARPTLTQSQGAQFTRIYSYGAARGDRVVGNDELIEAIDSSDEWIRQRTGIITRTRSSAGILAIDLATDAALEAIEKSGVAPTDI
;
A
#
# COMPACT_ATOMS: atom_id res chain seq x y z
N MET A 1 35.41 -11.35 -19.39
CA MET A 1 34.32 -10.32 -19.39
C MET A 1 34.11 -9.84 -17.96
N ALA A 2 34.24 -8.55 -17.74
CA ALA A 2 33.99 -8.00 -16.41
C ALA A 2 32.49 -8.09 -16.07
N ARG A 3 32.19 -8.49 -14.84
CA ARG A 3 30.80 -8.47 -14.36
C ARG A 3 30.34 -7.02 -14.21
N PRO A 4 29.10 -6.70 -14.61
CA PRO A 4 28.56 -5.40 -14.30
C PRO A 4 28.48 -5.21 -12.78
N THR A 5 28.94 -4.09 -12.29
CA THR A 5 28.87 -3.73 -10.87
C THR A 5 27.93 -2.54 -10.70
N LEU A 6 27.22 -2.56 -9.58
CA LEU A 6 26.42 -1.40 -9.19
C LEU A 6 27.37 -0.32 -8.70
N THR A 7 27.28 0.87 -9.30
CA THR A 7 28.00 2.03 -8.81
C THR A 7 27.09 2.83 -7.88
N GLN A 8 27.65 3.32 -6.79
CA GLN A 8 26.92 4.20 -5.91
C GLN A 8 26.61 5.50 -6.64
N SER A 9 25.33 5.86 -6.74
CA SER A 9 24.94 7.12 -7.34
C SER A 9 25.35 8.27 -6.41
N GLN A 10 25.88 9.33 -7.01
CA GLN A 10 26.15 10.57 -6.29
C GLN A 10 24.92 11.48 -6.46
N GLY A 11 23.83 11.10 -5.78
CA GLY A 11 22.61 11.88 -5.77
C GLY A 11 22.62 13.00 -4.74
N ALA A 12 21.45 13.53 -4.47
CA ALA A 12 21.27 14.55 -3.45
C ALA A 12 21.69 14.04 -2.07
N GLN A 13 22.26 14.90 -1.25
CA GLN A 13 22.70 14.59 0.11
C GLN A 13 21.52 14.28 1.02
N PHE A 14 20.33 14.83 0.74
CA PHE A 14 19.13 14.69 1.52
C PHE A 14 17.95 14.27 0.65
N THR A 15 17.04 13.52 1.22
CA THR A 15 15.78 13.13 0.60
C THR A 15 14.63 13.78 1.37
N ARG A 16 13.65 14.30 0.64
CA ARG A 16 12.47 14.90 1.21
C ARG A 16 11.22 14.17 0.74
N ILE A 17 10.33 13.84 1.67
CA ILE A 17 9.00 13.33 1.37
C ILE A 17 8.06 14.51 1.21
N TYR A 18 7.53 14.74 0.01
CA TYR A 18 6.59 15.83 -0.28
C TYR A 18 5.16 15.49 0.08
N SER A 19 4.78 14.25 -0.16
CA SER A 19 3.41 13.81 0.03
C SER A 19 3.35 12.28 0.07
N TYR A 20 2.17 11.78 0.34
CA TYR A 20 1.89 10.36 0.22
C TYR A 20 0.49 10.18 -0.32
N GLY A 21 0.21 8.98 -0.83
CA GLY A 21 -1.09 8.58 -1.28
C GLY A 21 -1.39 7.16 -0.82
N ALA A 22 -2.67 6.84 -0.71
CA ALA A 22 -3.13 5.54 -0.30
C ALA A 22 -4.35 5.12 -1.11
N ALA A 23 -4.48 3.82 -1.34
CA ALA A 23 -5.67 3.24 -1.91
C ALA A 23 -6.05 1.99 -1.12
N ARG A 24 -7.33 1.75 -0.99
CA ARG A 24 -7.88 0.60 -0.26
C ARG A 24 -8.75 -0.23 -1.16
N GLY A 25 -8.95 -1.49 -0.77
CA GLY A 25 -9.96 -2.33 -1.40
C GLY A 25 -11.36 -1.71 -1.29
N ASP A 26 -12.22 -2.09 -2.20
CA ASP A 26 -13.57 -1.56 -2.34
C ASP A 26 -14.60 -2.21 -1.40
N ARG A 27 -14.24 -3.31 -0.72
CA ARG A 27 -15.14 -4.07 0.13
C ARG A 27 -14.64 -4.09 1.57
N VAL A 28 -15.48 -3.65 2.51
CA VAL A 28 -15.22 -3.72 3.95
C VAL A 28 -15.61 -5.10 4.47
N VAL A 29 -14.66 -5.76 5.15
CA VAL A 29 -14.81 -7.12 5.66
C VAL A 29 -14.60 -7.12 7.17
N GLY A 30 -15.59 -7.58 7.91
CA GLY A 30 -15.50 -7.78 9.36
C GLY A 30 -14.78 -9.08 9.72
N ASN A 31 -14.43 -9.20 10.99
CA ASN A 31 -13.76 -10.40 11.51
C ASN A 31 -14.60 -11.67 11.32
N ASP A 32 -15.93 -11.56 11.37
CA ASP A 32 -16.84 -12.71 11.24
C ASP A 32 -16.74 -13.40 9.87
N GLU A 33 -16.39 -12.67 8.82
CA GLU A 33 -16.14 -13.28 7.50
C GLU A 33 -14.84 -14.06 7.47
N LEU A 34 -13.86 -13.68 8.28
CA LEU A 34 -12.57 -14.37 8.32
C LEU A 34 -12.63 -15.69 9.08
N ILE A 35 -13.42 -15.75 10.13
CA ILE A 35 -13.49 -16.94 10.98
C ILE A 35 -14.07 -18.16 10.29
N GLU A 36 -14.79 -17.98 9.18
CA GLU A 36 -15.24 -19.09 8.33
C GLU A 36 -14.06 -19.85 7.69
N ALA A 37 -12.95 -19.16 7.46
CA ALA A 37 -11.78 -19.72 6.79
C ALA A 37 -10.64 -20.07 7.77
N ILE A 38 -10.68 -19.57 9.00
CA ILE A 38 -9.65 -19.78 10.00
C ILE A 38 -10.28 -20.16 11.34
N ASP A 39 -9.57 -20.93 12.12
CA ASP A 39 -10.00 -21.31 13.47
C ASP A 39 -9.68 -20.18 14.45
N SER A 40 -10.57 -19.19 14.52
CA SER A 40 -10.41 -18.00 15.35
C SER A 40 -11.78 -17.42 15.74
N SER A 41 -11.76 -16.27 16.38
CA SER A 41 -12.96 -15.52 16.74
C SER A 41 -12.72 -14.01 16.62
N ASP A 42 -13.79 -13.25 16.47
CA ASP A 42 -13.74 -11.80 16.49
C ASP A 42 -13.08 -11.27 17.77
N GLU A 43 -13.45 -11.82 18.92
CA GLU A 43 -12.88 -11.43 20.22
C GLU A 43 -11.36 -11.65 20.25
N TRP A 44 -10.88 -12.79 19.80
CA TRP A 44 -9.46 -13.10 19.75
C TRP A 44 -8.69 -12.12 18.86
N ILE A 45 -9.26 -11.85 17.67
CA ILE A 45 -8.63 -10.92 16.71
C ILE A 45 -8.57 -9.51 17.30
N ARG A 46 -9.63 -9.03 17.91
CA ARG A 46 -9.69 -7.70 18.55
C ARG A 46 -8.68 -7.57 19.69
N GLN A 47 -8.60 -8.58 20.55
CA GLN A 47 -7.67 -8.57 21.67
C GLN A 47 -6.21 -8.55 21.24
N ARG A 48 -5.89 -9.27 20.16
CA ARG A 48 -4.52 -9.41 19.67
C ARG A 48 -4.07 -8.26 18.79
N THR A 49 -4.96 -7.70 17.99
CA THR A 49 -4.61 -6.73 16.95
C THR A 49 -5.33 -5.39 17.06
N GLY A 50 -6.45 -5.34 17.75
CA GLY A 50 -7.35 -4.19 17.74
C GLY A 50 -8.15 -4.04 16.44
N ILE A 51 -7.96 -4.93 15.48
CA ILE A 51 -8.60 -4.84 14.16
C ILE A 51 -10.04 -5.33 14.23
N ILE A 52 -10.97 -4.51 13.79
CA ILE A 52 -12.40 -4.82 13.71
C ILE A 52 -12.77 -5.16 12.28
N THR A 53 -12.30 -4.38 11.32
CA THR A 53 -12.55 -4.55 9.90
C THR A 53 -11.28 -4.34 9.09
N ARG A 54 -11.28 -4.80 7.85
CA ARG A 54 -10.27 -4.52 6.84
C ARG A 54 -10.96 -4.38 5.49
N THR A 55 -10.22 -3.96 4.50
CA THR A 55 -10.74 -3.89 3.14
C THR A 55 -10.16 -4.99 2.29
N ARG A 56 -10.94 -5.48 1.34
CA ARG A 56 -10.51 -6.40 0.29
C ARG A 56 -10.94 -5.86 -1.06
N SER A 57 -10.20 -6.21 -2.07
CA SER A 57 -10.53 -5.85 -3.43
C SER A 57 -11.42 -6.91 -4.07
N SER A 58 -12.45 -6.46 -4.78
CA SER A 58 -13.28 -7.33 -5.60
C SER A 58 -12.48 -7.94 -6.75
N ALA A 59 -13.00 -9.03 -7.30
CA ALA A 59 -12.41 -9.65 -8.48
C ALA A 59 -12.28 -8.63 -9.62
N GLY A 60 -11.13 -8.61 -10.29
CA GLY A 60 -10.84 -7.65 -11.35
C GLY A 60 -10.07 -6.41 -10.91
N ILE A 61 -10.00 -6.11 -9.61
CA ILE A 61 -9.13 -5.06 -9.08
C ILE A 61 -7.79 -5.69 -8.74
N LEU A 62 -6.75 -5.27 -9.44
CA LEU A 62 -5.39 -5.78 -9.27
C LEU A 62 -4.58 -4.88 -8.31
N ALA A 63 -3.51 -5.44 -7.76
CA ALA A 63 -2.60 -4.66 -6.91
C ALA A 63 -2.03 -3.44 -7.65
N ILE A 64 -1.78 -3.57 -8.95
CA ILE A 64 -1.30 -2.46 -9.78
C ILE A 64 -2.32 -1.32 -9.87
N ASP A 65 -3.62 -1.64 -9.88
CA ASP A 65 -4.67 -0.61 -9.89
C ASP A 65 -4.63 0.22 -8.61
N LEU A 66 -4.52 -0.44 -7.46
CA LEU A 66 -4.39 0.24 -6.17
C LEU A 66 -3.10 1.05 -6.08
N ALA A 67 -1.99 0.50 -6.56
CA ALA A 67 -0.71 1.19 -6.57
C ALA A 67 -0.76 2.45 -7.45
N THR A 68 -1.41 2.36 -8.61
CA THR A 68 -1.58 3.49 -9.52
C THR A 68 -2.42 4.59 -8.89
N ASP A 69 -3.54 4.25 -8.27
CA ASP A 69 -4.40 5.22 -7.58
C ASP A 69 -3.67 5.91 -6.43
N ALA A 70 -2.93 5.16 -5.63
CA ALA A 70 -2.13 5.71 -4.55
C ALA A 70 -1.03 6.65 -5.07
N ALA A 71 -0.35 6.27 -6.14
CA ALA A 71 0.69 7.09 -6.77
C ALA A 71 0.11 8.39 -7.34
N LEU A 72 -1.03 8.32 -8.02
CA LEU A 72 -1.70 9.51 -8.56
C LEU A 72 -2.10 10.49 -7.46
N GLU A 73 -2.62 10.00 -6.34
CA GLU A 73 -2.94 10.83 -5.19
C GLU A 73 -1.69 11.52 -4.63
N ALA A 74 -0.60 10.79 -4.48
CA ALA A 74 0.66 11.34 -3.99
C ALA A 74 1.21 12.43 -4.91
N ILE A 75 1.17 12.18 -6.22
CA ILE A 75 1.63 13.15 -7.23
C ILE A 75 0.79 14.42 -7.19
N GLU A 76 -0.53 14.29 -7.16
CA GLU A 76 -1.44 15.43 -7.09
C GLU A 76 -1.19 16.27 -5.83
N LYS A 77 -1.09 15.63 -4.67
CA LYS A 77 -0.83 16.33 -3.40
C LYS A 77 0.55 16.97 -3.33
N SER A 78 1.52 16.43 -4.04
CA SER A 78 2.90 16.96 -4.02
C SER A 78 3.04 18.30 -4.75
N GLY A 79 2.21 18.58 -5.74
CA GLY A 79 2.37 19.71 -6.63
C GLY A 79 3.59 19.62 -7.54
N VAL A 80 4.25 18.48 -7.61
CA VAL A 80 5.45 18.22 -8.41
C VAL A 80 5.05 17.48 -9.69
N ALA A 81 5.61 17.90 -10.83
CA ALA A 81 5.38 17.19 -12.08
C ALA A 81 6.01 15.78 -12.03
N PRO A 82 5.35 14.75 -12.59
CA PRO A 82 5.90 13.39 -12.60
C PRO A 82 7.30 13.29 -13.21
N THR A 83 7.61 14.15 -14.16
CA THR A 83 8.93 14.21 -14.80
C THR A 83 10.02 14.74 -13.90
N ASP A 84 9.67 15.36 -12.79
CA ASP A 84 10.61 15.94 -11.82
C ASP A 84 10.83 15.02 -10.60
N ILE A 85 10.23 13.84 -10.63
CA ILE A 85 10.35 12.82 -9.58
C ILE A 85 11.54 11.90 -9.88
#